data_2a97485a6e316343c3529af241538c96
#
_entry.id   2a97485a6e316343c3529af241538c96
#
_cell.length_a   1.000
_cell.length_b   1.000
_cell.length_c   1.000
_cell.angle_alpha   90.00
_cell.angle_beta   90.00
_cell.angle_gamma   90.00
#
_symmetry.space_group_name_H-M   'P 1'
#
loop_
_entity.id
_entity.type
_entity.pdbx_description
1 polymer ?
#
loop_
_entity_poly.entity_id
_entity_poly.type
_entity_poly.pdbx_seq_one_letter_code
_entity_poly.pdbx_strand_id
1 'polypeptide(L)'
;MNDREEGKGMRLLRKGKRGLIQAIFSRLGLIVLLFLLQLALLLGLFSAAAEFLPHFFGGTIVFNAIIVIYLLNSEGDPTAKLTWLVFFSVAPVFGALFYLYTKSDIGHRLLRERTTQLIREGRSDLRAHASAQQHLEERDPQIARMASYIAKSGCYPVWEHTAVTYFPLGEDKFAALLPALRQAKHFIFLEYFIVEEGEMWGQVLSILVEKVKQGVEVRVLVDGTCEFTHLTHDYPRRMQELGIKCKMFAPVRPFVSTHYNYRDHRKIAVIDGQVAFTGGVNLADEYINRVVRFGHWKDTAVMLRGEAVRSFTLMFLNMWAIDEHTMESSRFLAYPTKPVMDAPGFVLPYSDSPVDGNKVGEQVYIDILSRARRYVHIMTPYLIIDHNMETALQYAAERGVDVHLILPGIPDKKYAFSLAHTHYASLMKAGVKISEYTPGFVHAKVFVADDREAVVGTINLDYRSLYHHFECAAYMLDVPCIADIEADFQHTLKQCRRMTPERLKNDKLSMKVAGALLKAIAPLM
;
A
#
# COMPACT_ATOMS: atom_id res chain seq x y z
N MET A 1 29.56 -4.30 -25.81
CA MET A 1 30.02 -3.22 -24.90
C MET A 1 29.10 -3.06 -23.65
N ASN A 2 28.11 -3.96 -23.47
CA ASN A 2 27.12 -3.86 -22.36
C ASN A 2 27.46 -4.64 -21.08
N ASP A 3 28.24 -5.71 -21.15
CA ASP A 3 28.51 -6.56 -19.96
C ASP A 3 29.42 -5.93 -18.88
N ARG A 4 30.09 -4.81 -19.20
CA ARG A 4 30.99 -4.13 -18.23
C ARG A 4 30.29 -3.09 -17.35
N GLU A 5 29.15 -2.56 -17.75
CA GLU A 5 28.43 -1.56 -16.96
C GLU A 5 27.45 -2.20 -15.96
N GLU A 6 26.81 -3.32 -16.33
CA GLU A 6 25.96 -4.09 -15.41
C GLU A 6 26.73 -4.60 -14.18
N GLY A 7 28.01 -4.93 -14.34
CA GLY A 7 28.85 -5.41 -13.25
C GLY A 7 29.30 -4.35 -12.24
N LYS A 8 29.23 -3.05 -12.58
CA LYS A 8 29.73 -1.98 -11.67
C LYS A 8 28.73 -1.64 -10.57
N GLY A 9 27.44 -1.52 -10.88
CA GLY A 9 26.41 -1.25 -9.86
C GLY A 9 26.26 -2.40 -8.87
N MET A 10 26.26 -3.65 -9.34
CA MET A 10 26.19 -4.84 -8.48
C MET A 10 27.44 -5.06 -7.61
N ARG A 11 28.62 -4.68 -8.06
CA ARG A 11 29.86 -4.79 -7.23
C ARG A 11 29.90 -3.83 -6.06
N LEU A 12 29.21 -2.68 -6.16
CA LEU A 12 29.20 -1.66 -5.11
C LEU A 12 28.36 -2.09 -3.89
N LEU A 13 27.39 -3.02 -4.07
CA LEU A 13 26.41 -3.38 -3.05
C LEU A 13 26.37 -4.88 -2.69
N ARG A 14 27.39 -5.67 -3.03
CA ARG A 14 27.40 -7.13 -2.84
C ARG A 14 27.25 -7.55 -1.37
N LYS A 15 26.18 -8.28 -1.08
CA LYS A 15 25.89 -8.90 0.21
C LYS A 15 26.93 -10.00 0.52
N GLY A 16 27.77 -9.84 1.53
CA GLY A 16 28.68 -10.90 1.97
C GLY A 16 27.89 -12.11 2.49
N LYS A 17 28.17 -13.34 2.03
CA LYS A 17 27.63 -14.57 2.61
C LYS A 17 28.05 -14.67 4.07
N ARG A 18 27.11 -14.61 5.01
CA ARG A 18 27.33 -14.69 6.46
C ARG A 18 27.03 -16.10 6.94
N GLY A 19 27.94 -16.69 7.75
CA GLY A 19 27.72 -17.98 8.42
C GLY A 19 26.62 -17.86 9.51
N LEU A 20 26.06 -19.02 9.93
CA LEU A 20 24.98 -19.13 10.91
C LEU A 20 25.27 -18.38 12.23
N ILE A 21 26.54 -18.45 12.70
CA ILE A 21 27.01 -17.78 13.92
C ILE A 21 26.95 -16.23 13.73
N GLN A 22 27.36 -15.72 12.58
CA GLN A 22 27.25 -14.29 12.28
C GLN A 22 25.78 -13.85 12.12
N ALA A 23 24.88 -14.75 11.74
CA ALA A 23 23.45 -14.45 11.68
C ALA A 23 22.84 -14.29 13.08
N ILE A 24 23.23 -15.14 14.06
CA ILE A 24 22.75 -15.05 15.46
C ILE A 24 23.28 -13.80 16.14
N PHE A 25 24.55 -13.44 15.93
CA PHE A 25 25.17 -12.21 16.45
C PHE A 25 25.02 -11.02 15.50
N SER A 26 24.26 -11.17 14.41
CA SER A 26 23.89 -10.06 13.55
C SER A 26 22.90 -9.14 14.26
N ARG A 27 22.77 -7.90 13.77
CA ARG A 27 21.75 -6.97 14.25
C ARG A 27 20.34 -7.56 14.18
N LEU A 28 20.04 -8.36 13.14
CA LEU A 28 18.77 -9.08 13.02
C LEU A 28 18.60 -10.08 14.18
N GLY A 29 19.63 -10.89 14.49
CA GLY A 29 19.60 -11.83 15.62
C GLY A 29 19.42 -11.10 16.96
N LEU A 30 20.13 -9.97 17.15
CA LEU A 30 19.95 -9.12 18.34
C LEU A 30 18.54 -8.55 18.44
N ILE A 31 17.98 -8.04 17.33
CA ILE A 31 16.62 -7.52 17.28
C ILE A 31 15.60 -8.61 17.62
N VAL A 32 15.74 -9.81 17.04
CA VAL A 32 14.86 -10.95 17.35
C VAL A 32 14.98 -11.34 18.82
N LEU A 33 16.19 -11.38 19.38
CA LEU A 33 16.41 -11.66 20.80
C LEU A 33 15.75 -10.61 21.69
N LEU A 34 15.88 -9.32 21.36
CA LEU A 34 15.25 -8.23 22.10
C LEU A 34 13.73 -8.29 22.01
N PHE A 35 13.15 -8.69 20.86
CA PHE A 35 11.71 -8.93 20.75
C PHE A 35 11.24 -10.09 21.61
N LEU A 36 11.98 -11.20 21.61
CA LEU A 36 11.67 -12.35 22.47
C LEU A 36 11.75 -11.97 23.95
N LEU A 37 12.76 -11.19 24.34
CA LEU A 37 12.89 -10.67 25.70
C LEU A 37 11.72 -9.72 26.05
N GLN A 38 11.36 -8.82 25.16
CA GLN A 38 10.20 -7.94 25.32
C GLN A 38 8.91 -8.74 25.51
N LEU A 39 8.70 -9.76 24.70
CA LEU A 39 7.53 -10.65 24.81
C LEU A 39 7.53 -11.38 26.15
N ALA A 40 8.68 -11.93 26.58
CA ALA A 40 8.80 -12.62 27.87
C ALA A 40 8.53 -11.69 29.05
N LEU A 41 9.04 -10.44 29.01
CA LEU A 41 8.78 -9.43 30.06
C LEU A 41 7.30 -9.03 30.09
N LEU A 42 6.65 -8.83 28.94
CA LEU A 42 5.22 -8.54 28.86
C LEU A 42 4.37 -9.70 29.38
N LEU A 43 4.70 -10.93 28.99
CA LEU A 43 4.01 -12.13 29.51
C LEU A 43 4.17 -12.26 31.02
N GLY A 44 5.37 -12.04 31.57
CA GLY A 44 5.62 -12.06 33.02
C GLY A 44 4.85 -10.96 33.75
N LEU A 45 4.88 -9.72 33.25
CA LEU A 45 4.14 -8.59 33.82
C LEU A 45 2.65 -8.84 33.79
N PHE A 46 2.11 -9.31 32.66
CA PHE A 46 0.68 -9.56 32.52
C PHE A 46 0.22 -10.76 33.34
N SER A 47 1.08 -11.79 33.53
CA SER A 47 0.81 -12.92 34.41
C SER A 47 0.70 -12.46 35.88
N ALA A 48 1.65 -11.65 36.35
CA ALA A 48 1.59 -11.08 37.70
C ALA A 48 0.34 -10.18 37.88
N ALA A 49 0.00 -9.37 36.88
CA ALA A 49 -1.19 -8.53 36.92
C ALA A 49 -2.50 -9.36 36.90
N ALA A 50 -2.50 -10.54 36.30
CA ALA A 50 -3.67 -11.42 36.22
C ALA A 50 -4.16 -11.90 37.57
N GLU A 51 -3.26 -12.03 38.55
CA GLU A 51 -3.64 -12.37 39.94
C GLU A 51 -4.18 -11.17 40.73
N PHE A 52 -3.61 -9.99 40.49
CA PHE A 52 -3.92 -8.79 41.29
C PHE A 52 -5.15 -8.00 40.79
N LEU A 53 -5.24 -7.73 39.51
CA LEU A 53 -6.25 -6.84 38.94
C LEU A 53 -7.70 -7.30 39.16
N PRO A 54 -8.06 -8.59 39.04
CA PRO A 54 -9.43 -9.03 39.31
C PRO A 54 -9.86 -8.78 40.77
N HIS A 55 -8.95 -8.95 41.71
CA HIS A 55 -9.26 -8.70 43.13
C HIS A 55 -9.47 -7.21 43.41
N PHE A 56 -8.67 -6.35 42.78
CA PHE A 56 -8.82 -4.90 42.89
C PHE A 56 -10.17 -4.40 42.32
N PHE A 57 -10.63 -4.98 41.22
CA PHE A 57 -11.90 -4.60 40.57
C PHE A 57 -13.11 -5.43 41.00
N GLY A 58 -13.08 -6.12 42.15
CA GLY A 58 -14.21 -6.86 42.67
C GLY A 58 -14.49 -8.22 42.05
N GLY A 59 -13.50 -8.78 41.36
CA GLY A 59 -13.55 -10.10 40.74
C GLY A 59 -13.46 -10.08 39.20
N THR A 60 -13.14 -11.24 38.63
CA THR A 60 -12.91 -11.40 37.17
C THR A 60 -14.13 -11.03 36.33
N ILE A 61 -15.34 -11.30 36.81
CA ILE A 61 -16.59 -11.01 36.10
C ILE A 61 -16.77 -9.50 35.94
N VAL A 62 -16.60 -8.74 37.02
CA VAL A 62 -16.75 -7.28 37.02
C VAL A 62 -15.67 -6.63 36.18
N PHE A 63 -14.41 -7.09 36.30
CA PHE A 63 -13.31 -6.62 35.48
C PHE A 63 -13.60 -6.84 33.97
N ASN A 64 -14.05 -8.04 33.61
CA ASN A 64 -14.42 -8.34 32.23
C ASN A 64 -15.57 -7.47 31.73
N ALA A 65 -16.61 -7.29 32.53
CA ALA A 65 -17.74 -6.44 32.14
C ALA A 65 -17.31 -5.00 31.88
N ILE A 66 -16.43 -4.42 32.69
CA ILE A 66 -15.88 -3.07 32.49
C ILE A 66 -15.12 -3.01 31.15
N ILE A 67 -14.24 -3.97 30.89
CA ILE A 67 -13.43 -4.00 29.65
C ILE A 67 -14.31 -4.19 28.40
N VAL A 68 -15.32 -5.06 28.47
CA VAL A 68 -16.27 -5.27 27.36
C VAL A 68 -17.07 -3.99 27.09
N ILE A 69 -17.61 -3.34 28.14
CA ILE A 69 -18.32 -2.07 27.99
C ILE A 69 -17.41 -0.99 27.41
N TYR A 70 -16.17 -0.87 27.88
CA TYR A 70 -15.18 0.05 27.33
C TYR A 70 -14.92 -0.22 25.84
N LEU A 71 -14.69 -1.49 25.46
CA LEU A 71 -14.42 -1.87 24.08
C LEU A 71 -15.59 -1.57 23.14
N LEU A 72 -16.82 -1.88 23.58
CA LEU A 72 -18.03 -1.61 22.78
C LEU A 72 -18.23 -0.12 22.52
N ASN A 73 -17.92 0.73 23.51
CA ASN A 73 -18.04 2.18 23.39
C ASN A 73 -16.79 2.86 22.80
N SER A 74 -15.69 2.13 22.57
CA SER A 74 -14.50 2.69 21.91
C SER A 74 -14.75 2.94 20.43
N GLU A 75 -14.05 3.88 19.84
CA GLU A 75 -14.01 4.06 18.38
C GLU A 75 -13.24 2.92 17.71
N GLY A 76 -13.56 2.60 16.46
CA GLY A 76 -12.84 1.65 15.64
C GLY A 76 -13.72 0.62 14.91
N ASP A 77 -13.08 -0.22 14.10
CA ASP A 77 -13.74 -1.24 13.30
C ASP A 77 -14.45 -2.29 14.16
N PRO A 78 -15.75 -2.58 13.89
CA PRO A 78 -16.51 -3.59 14.63
C PRO A 78 -15.90 -4.99 14.59
N THR A 79 -15.28 -5.38 13.45
CA THR A 79 -14.67 -6.70 13.31
C THR A 79 -13.43 -6.84 14.19
N ALA A 80 -12.61 -5.77 14.26
CA ALA A 80 -11.48 -5.72 15.19
C ALA A 80 -11.94 -5.80 16.65
N LYS A 81 -13.05 -5.15 17.03
CA LYS A 81 -13.62 -5.26 18.37
C LYS A 81 -14.05 -6.69 18.71
N LEU A 82 -14.68 -7.40 17.75
CA LEU A 82 -15.04 -8.81 17.94
C LEU A 82 -13.80 -9.68 18.17
N THR A 83 -12.73 -9.45 17.43
CA THR A 83 -11.45 -10.16 17.63
C THR A 83 -10.91 -9.93 19.05
N TRP A 84 -10.92 -8.69 19.54
CA TRP A 84 -10.52 -8.39 20.91
C TRP A 84 -11.44 -9.02 21.97
N LEU A 85 -12.75 -9.11 21.70
CA LEU A 85 -13.67 -9.81 22.60
C LEU A 85 -13.34 -11.30 22.74
N VAL A 86 -12.91 -11.94 21.64
CA VAL A 86 -12.42 -13.33 21.69
C VAL A 86 -11.17 -13.44 22.58
N PHE A 87 -10.18 -12.53 22.42
CA PHE A 87 -9.00 -12.47 23.28
C PHE A 87 -9.36 -12.28 24.76
N PHE A 88 -10.30 -11.37 25.05
CA PHE A 88 -10.75 -11.14 26.42
C PHE A 88 -11.49 -12.35 27.01
N SER A 89 -12.20 -13.12 26.20
CA SER A 89 -12.87 -14.35 26.63
C SER A 89 -11.91 -15.46 26.99
N VAL A 90 -10.80 -15.59 26.27
CA VAL A 90 -9.79 -16.65 26.47
C VAL A 90 -8.80 -16.26 27.58
N ALA A 91 -8.36 -15.02 27.63
CA ALA A 91 -7.37 -14.52 28.58
C ALA A 91 -7.73 -13.08 29.03
N PRO A 92 -8.67 -12.90 29.97
CA PRO A 92 -9.29 -11.61 30.26
C PRO A 92 -8.30 -10.50 30.61
N VAL A 93 -7.48 -10.73 31.62
CA VAL A 93 -6.54 -9.72 32.11
C VAL A 93 -5.41 -9.50 31.11
N PHE A 94 -4.86 -10.59 30.55
CA PHE A 94 -3.82 -10.50 29.53
C PHE A 94 -4.32 -9.77 28.28
N GLY A 95 -5.49 -10.15 27.78
CA GLY A 95 -6.11 -9.52 26.61
C GLY A 95 -6.36 -8.03 26.82
N ALA A 96 -6.89 -7.64 27.99
CA ALA A 96 -7.14 -6.25 28.34
C ALA A 96 -5.84 -5.41 28.38
N LEU A 97 -4.83 -5.91 29.07
CA LEU A 97 -3.54 -5.22 29.16
C LEU A 97 -2.84 -5.14 27.82
N PHE A 98 -2.90 -6.20 27.02
CA PHE A 98 -2.36 -6.21 25.67
C PHE A 98 -3.10 -5.22 24.74
N TYR A 99 -4.43 -5.15 24.85
CA TYR A 99 -5.23 -4.14 24.14
C TYR A 99 -4.82 -2.72 24.52
N LEU A 100 -4.74 -2.43 25.83
CA LEU A 100 -4.31 -1.12 26.31
C LEU A 100 -2.88 -0.79 25.87
N TYR A 101 -1.97 -1.76 25.89
CA TYR A 101 -0.61 -1.60 25.39
C TYR A 101 -0.60 -1.24 23.90
N THR A 102 -1.40 -1.92 23.07
CA THR A 102 -1.48 -1.61 21.64
C THR A 102 -2.12 -0.26 21.35
N LYS A 103 -2.98 0.25 22.25
CA LYS A 103 -3.65 1.56 22.13
C LYS A 103 -2.85 2.73 22.72
N SER A 104 -1.93 2.48 23.65
CA SER A 104 -1.22 3.53 24.40
C SER A 104 0.01 4.10 23.68
N ASP A 105 0.15 3.87 22.39
CA ASP A 105 1.37 4.16 21.65
C ASP A 105 1.61 5.67 21.44
N ILE A 106 2.62 6.20 22.15
CA ILE A 106 3.03 7.61 22.09
C ILE A 106 3.57 7.94 20.68
N GLY A 107 4.29 7.00 20.05
CA GLY A 107 4.83 7.20 18.69
C GLY A 107 3.74 7.36 17.64
N HIS A 108 2.59 6.66 17.78
CA HIS A 108 1.42 6.86 16.91
C HIS A 108 0.91 8.31 17.01
N ARG A 109 0.80 8.83 18.20
CA ARG A 109 0.34 10.21 18.42
C ARG A 109 1.28 11.22 17.75
N LEU A 110 2.58 11.08 17.93
CA LEU A 110 3.58 11.95 17.31
C LEU A 110 3.56 11.84 15.77
N LEU A 111 3.49 10.63 15.24
CA LEU A 111 3.38 10.42 13.79
C LEU A 111 2.10 11.04 13.23
N ARG A 112 0.96 10.86 13.91
CA ARG A 112 -0.32 11.47 13.56
C ARG A 112 -0.26 13.00 13.56
N GLU A 113 0.27 13.58 14.62
CA GLU A 113 0.40 15.04 14.75
C GLU A 113 1.28 15.59 13.64
N ARG A 114 2.44 14.95 13.38
CA ARG A 114 3.35 15.37 12.32
C ARG A 114 2.73 15.21 10.93
N THR A 115 2.11 14.08 10.62
CA THR A 115 1.44 13.85 9.34
C THR A 115 0.31 14.87 9.11
N THR A 116 -0.51 15.14 10.14
CA THR A 116 -1.58 16.14 10.06
C THR A 116 -1.03 17.54 9.82
N GLN A 117 0.09 17.89 10.45
CA GLN A 117 0.76 19.17 10.23
C GLN A 117 1.24 19.28 8.77
N LEU A 118 1.93 18.27 8.25
CA LEU A 118 2.44 18.25 6.87
C LEU A 118 1.32 18.36 5.83
N ILE A 119 0.19 17.68 6.05
CA ILE A 119 -1.01 17.81 5.21
C ILE A 119 -1.54 19.25 5.22
N ARG A 120 -1.57 19.91 6.38
CA ARG A 120 -2.01 21.31 6.48
C ARG A 120 -1.05 22.27 5.75
N GLU A 121 0.24 22.09 5.94
CA GLU A 121 1.29 22.88 5.25
C GLU A 121 1.20 22.69 3.74
N GLY A 122 1.12 21.44 3.26
CA GLY A 122 1.03 21.10 1.85
C GLY A 122 -0.24 21.61 1.15
N ARG A 123 -1.31 21.85 1.90
CA ARG A 123 -2.58 22.33 1.34
C ARG A 123 -2.46 23.72 0.71
N SER A 124 -1.57 24.58 1.22
CA SER A 124 -1.30 25.89 0.63
C SER A 124 -0.47 25.81 -0.66
N ASP A 125 0.31 24.75 -0.82
CA ASP A 125 1.28 24.59 -1.90
C ASP A 125 0.67 23.96 -3.18
N LEU A 126 -0.39 23.14 -2.99
CA LEU A 126 -1.17 22.58 -4.10
C LEU A 126 -2.47 23.38 -4.33
N ARG A 127 -2.32 24.64 -4.69
CA ARG A 127 -3.48 25.39 -5.18
C ARG A 127 -3.84 24.85 -6.57
N ALA A 128 -4.82 23.94 -6.62
CA ALA A 128 -5.44 23.57 -7.88
C ALA A 128 -6.11 24.81 -8.51
N HIS A 129 -6.17 24.81 -9.82
CA HIS A 129 -7.06 25.74 -10.50
C HIS A 129 -8.50 25.45 -10.02
N ALA A 130 -9.16 26.42 -9.41
CA ALA A 130 -10.56 26.29 -9.00
C ALA A 130 -11.47 25.83 -10.17
N SER A 131 -11.04 26.09 -11.41
CA SER A 131 -11.67 25.65 -12.65
C SER A 131 -11.77 24.13 -12.77
N ALA A 132 -10.74 23.35 -12.44
CA ALA A 132 -10.79 21.90 -12.59
C ALA A 132 -11.88 21.25 -11.71
N GLN A 133 -12.04 21.72 -10.47
CA GLN A 133 -13.13 21.27 -9.59
C GLN A 133 -14.50 21.71 -10.12
N GLN A 134 -14.62 22.92 -10.65
CA GLN A 134 -15.85 23.41 -11.24
C GLN A 134 -16.22 22.62 -12.51
N HIS A 135 -15.27 22.40 -13.42
CA HIS A 135 -15.49 21.59 -14.63
C HIS A 135 -15.90 20.16 -14.28
N LEU A 136 -15.28 19.57 -13.23
CA LEU A 136 -15.68 18.27 -12.74
C LEU A 136 -17.11 18.29 -12.16
N GLU A 137 -17.50 19.35 -11.44
CA GLU A 137 -18.86 19.48 -10.89
C GLU A 137 -19.92 19.62 -11.99
N GLU A 138 -19.60 20.35 -13.06
CA GLU A 138 -20.45 20.44 -14.26
C GLU A 138 -20.53 19.10 -15.01
N ARG A 139 -19.42 18.34 -15.05
CA ARG A 139 -19.34 17.05 -15.75
C ARG A 139 -20.02 15.91 -14.99
N ASP A 140 -19.75 15.80 -13.68
CA ASP A 140 -20.26 14.77 -12.79
C ASP A 140 -20.27 15.22 -11.32
N PRO A 141 -21.41 15.75 -10.83
CA PRO A 141 -21.51 16.27 -9.46
C PRO A 141 -21.25 15.22 -8.37
N GLN A 142 -21.46 13.94 -8.65
CA GLN A 142 -21.22 12.87 -7.66
C GLN A 142 -19.72 12.65 -7.48
N ILE A 143 -18.99 12.53 -8.59
CA ILE A 143 -17.53 12.39 -8.56
C ILE A 143 -16.86 13.66 -8.02
N ALA A 144 -17.41 14.85 -8.31
CA ALA A 144 -16.92 16.10 -7.74
C ALA A 144 -17.02 16.14 -6.21
N ARG A 145 -18.04 15.54 -5.61
CA ARG A 145 -18.15 15.39 -4.15
C ARG A 145 -17.10 14.43 -3.59
N MET A 146 -16.84 13.31 -4.28
CA MET A 146 -15.76 12.39 -3.93
C MET A 146 -14.39 13.10 -4.04
N ALA A 147 -14.16 13.87 -5.10
CA ALA A 147 -12.94 14.67 -5.27
C ALA A 147 -12.77 15.70 -4.13
N SER A 148 -13.85 16.34 -3.70
CA SER A 148 -13.85 17.26 -2.56
C SER A 148 -13.51 16.55 -1.25
N TYR A 149 -13.99 15.31 -1.05
CA TYR A 149 -13.63 14.47 0.09
C TYR A 149 -12.14 14.12 0.07
N ILE A 150 -11.60 13.68 -1.08
CA ILE A 150 -10.17 13.37 -1.25
C ILE A 150 -9.31 14.61 -0.95
N ALA A 151 -9.66 15.78 -1.50
CA ALA A 151 -8.93 17.02 -1.29
C ALA A 151 -8.98 17.48 0.18
N LYS A 152 -10.09 17.23 0.86
CA LYS A 152 -10.26 17.57 2.28
C LYS A 152 -9.46 16.64 3.19
N SER A 153 -9.37 15.36 2.87
CA SER A 153 -8.65 14.35 3.65
C SER A 153 -7.13 14.47 3.46
N GLY A 154 -6.64 14.50 2.21
CA GLY A 154 -5.23 14.38 1.88
C GLY A 154 -4.58 15.61 1.23
N CYS A 155 -5.30 16.73 1.05
CA CYS A 155 -4.88 17.95 0.33
C CYS A 155 -4.61 17.77 -1.19
N TYR A 156 -4.96 16.64 -1.80
CA TYR A 156 -4.70 16.39 -3.21
C TYR A 156 -5.94 16.76 -4.06
N PRO A 157 -5.83 17.78 -4.91
CA PRO A 157 -6.95 18.25 -5.73
C PRO A 157 -7.12 17.40 -6.99
N VAL A 158 -8.26 17.63 -7.67
CA VAL A 158 -8.48 17.15 -9.04
C VAL A 158 -7.64 17.96 -10.03
N TRP A 159 -7.17 17.29 -11.06
CA TRP A 159 -6.37 17.86 -12.14
C TRP A 159 -6.95 17.54 -13.51
N GLU A 160 -6.86 18.53 -14.41
CA GLU A 160 -7.00 18.40 -15.85
C GLU A 160 -5.60 18.36 -16.49
N HIS A 161 -5.52 18.41 -17.79
CA HIS A 161 -4.28 18.58 -18.58
C HIS A 161 -3.16 17.61 -18.17
N THR A 162 -3.55 16.36 -17.89
CA THR A 162 -2.64 15.30 -17.48
C THR A 162 -2.82 14.08 -18.35
N ALA A 163 -1.82 13.78 -19.16
CA ALA A 163 -1.77 12.53 -19.94
C ALA A 163 -1.36 11.37 -19.03
N VAL A 164 -2.07 10.25 -19.15
CA VAL A 164 -1.79 9.02 -18.42
C VAL A 164 -1.51 7.89 -19.39
N THR A 165 -0.40 7.19 -19.18
CA THR A 165 -0.03 5.95 -19.90
C THR A 165 -0.15 4.79 -18.93
N TYR A 166 -0.91 3.76 -19.30
CA TYR A 166 -1.04 2.52 -18.56
C TYR A 166 0.00 1.50 -18.98
N PHE A 167 0.54 0.75 -18.05
CA PHE A 167 1.46 -0.37 -18.27
C PHE A 167 0.85 -1.65 -17.71
N PRO A 168 0.52 -2.62 -18.57
CA PRO A 168 -0.09 -3.89 -18.14
C PRO A 168 0.91 -4.82 -17.43
N LEU A 169 2.23 -4.59 -17.57
CA LEU A 169 3.27 -5.41 -16.96
C LEU A 169 4.36 -4.53 -16.33
N GLY A 170 5.05 -5.11 -15.34
CA GLY A 170 6.18 -4.46 -14.69
C GLY A 170 7.36 -4.20 -15.62
N GLU A 171 7.57 -5.07 -16.59
CA GLU A 171 8.58 -4.91 -17.67
C GLU A 171 8.34 -3.65 -18.48
N ASP A 172 7.08 -3.38 -18.84
CA ASP A 172 6.71 -2.21 -19.64
C ASP A 172 6.94 -0.92 -18.85
N LYS A 173 6.53 -0.91 -17.57
CA LYS A 173 6.82 0.20 -16.64
C LYS A 173 8.32 0.42 -16.50
N PHE A 174 9.11 -0.65 -16.35
CA PHE A 174 10.55 -0.57 -16.21
C PHE A 174 11.21 -0.02 -17.47
N ALA A 175 10.81 -0.49 -18.64
CA ALA A 175 11.28 0.02 -19.93
C ALA A 175 11.00 1.52 -20.11
N ALA A 176 9.88 2.03 -19.58
CA ALA A 176 9.53 3.45 -19.60
C ALA A 176 10.25 4.28 -18.53
N LEU A 177 10.52 3.69 -17.35
CA LEU A 177 11.16 4.37 -16.21
C LEU A 177 12.62 4.75 -16.54
N LEU A 178 13.41 3.84 -17.14
CA LEU A 178 14.83 4.07 -17.38
C LEU A 178 15.11 5.31 -18.27
N PRO A 179 14.44 5.51 -19.42
CA PRO A 179 14.63 6.73 -20.20
C PRO A 179 14.14 7.99 -19.49
N ALA A 180 13.07 7.90 -18.68
CA ALA A 180 12.60 9.02 -17.90
C ALA A 180 13.65 9.48 -16.86
N LEU A 181 14.27 8.53 -16.15
CA LEU A 181 15.36 8.82 -15.21
C LEU A 181 16.57 9.45 -15.92
N ARG A 182 16.95 8.96 -17.11
CA ARG A 182 18.07 9.53 -17.90
C ARG A 182 17.80 10.96 -18.35
N GLN A 183 16.55 11.36 -18.52
CA GLN A 183 16.16 12.73 -18.92
C GLN A 183 16.13 13.73 -17.79
N ALA A 184 16.24 13.31 -16.54
CA ALA A 184 16.22 14.17 -15.36
C ALA A 184 17.29 15.26 -15.41
N LYS A 185 16.92 16.48 -15.04
CA LYS A 185 17.79 17.68 -15.05
C LYS A 185 17.92 18.34 -13.66
N HIS A 186 16.91 18.18 -12.80
CA HIS A 186 16.82 18.91 -11.53
C HIS A 186 16.73 17.97 -10.34
N PHE A 187 15.76 17.06 -10.33
CA PHE A 187 15.61 16.12 -9.22
C PHE A 187 14.93 14.81 -9.62
N ILE A 188 15.25 13.76 -8.85
CA ILE A 188 14.61 12.44 -8.91
C ILE A 188 14.20 12.06 -7.49
N PHE A 189 12.93 11.71 -7.30
CA PHE A 189 12.40 11.17 -6.07
C PHE A 189 11.91 9.75 -6.30
N LEU A 190 12.36 8.80 -5.48
CA LEU A 190 11.95 7.41 -5.50
C LEU A 190 11.47 7.01 -4.10
N GLU A 191 10.26 6.48 -4.00
CA GLU A 191 9.65 5.97 -2.78
C GLU A 191 9.11 4.58 -3.06
N TYR A 192 9.64 3.56 -2.37
CA TYR A 192 9.30 2.17 -2.65
C TYR A 192 9.26 1.34 -1.37
N PHE A 193 8.26 0.44 -1.31
CA PHE A 193 8.13 -0.52 -0.20
C PHE A 193 9.23 -1.60 -0.25
N ILE A 194 9.54 -2.13 -1.45
CA ILE A 194 10.61 -3.11 -1.66
C ILE A 194 11.62 -2.55 -2.66
N VAL A 195 12.89 -2.58 -2.24
CA VAL A 195 14.06 -2.41 -3.10
C VAL A 195 14.97 -3.61 -2.84
N GLU A 196 15.29 -4.39 -3.87
CA GLU A 196 16.18 -5.56 -3.78
C GLU A 196 17.34 -5.43 -4.75
N GLU A 197 18.55 -5.78 -4.28
CA GLU A 197 19.74 -5.79 -5.12
C GLU A 197 19.60 -6.87 -6.22
N GLY A 198 19.48 -6.43 -7.45
CA GLY A 198 19.30 -7.28 -8.64
C GLY A 198 19.50 -6.49 -9.92
N GLU A 199 19.05 -7.05 -11.06
CA GLU A 199 19.17 -6.43 -12.38
C GLU A 199 18.38 -5.11 -12.43
N MET A 200 17.12 -5.12 -12.02
CA MET A 200 16.24 -3.96 -12.06
C MET A 200 16.81 -2.79 -11.26
N TRP A 201 17.13 -3.04 -9.98
CA TRP A 201 17.69 -1.99 -9.12
C TRP A 201 19.09 -1.56 -9.56
N GLY A 202 19.94 -2.49 -10.02
CA GLY A 202 21.28 -2.20 -10.52
C GLY A 202 21.29 -1.22 -11.68
N GLN A 203 20.36 -1.38 -12.64
CA GLN A 203 20.20 -0.46 -13.78
C GLN A 203 19.69 0.91 -13.31
N VAL A 204 18.69 0.96 -12.42
CA VAL A 204 18.19 2.22 -11.84
C VAL A 204 19.33 2.93 -11.11
N LEU A 205 20.02 2.25 -10.18
CA LEU A 205 21.09 2.85 -9.37
C LEU A 205 22.23 3.40 -10.22
N SER A 206 22.59 2.70 -11.30
CA SER A 206 23.63 3.19 -12.22
C SER A 206 23.26 4.53 -12.84
N ILE A 207 21.99 4.71 -13.25
CA ILE A 207 21.49 5.99 -13.77
C ILE A 207 21.47 7.05 -12.68
N LEU A 208 21.01 6.72 -11.45
CA LEU A 208 20.96 7.67 -10.34
C LEU A 208 22.36 8.23 -10.01
N VAL A 209 23.37 7.36 -9.95
CA VAL A 209 24.77 7.77 -9.70
C VAL A 209 25.30 8.69 -10.80
N GLU A 210 24.97 8.41 -12.06
CA GLU A 210 25.33 9.27 -13.18
C GLU A 210 24.64 10.64 -13.06
N LYS A 211 23.34 10.67 -12.71
CA LYS A 211 22.56 11.90 -12.53
C LYS A 211 23.08 12.76 -11.37
N VAL A 212 23.47 12.16 -10.26
CA VAL A 212 24.11 12.87 -9.16
C VAL A 212 25.39 13.57 -9.63
N LYS A 213 26.24 12.91 -10.43
CA LYS A 213 27.44 13.53 -11.01
C LYS A 213 27.14 14.70 -11.94
N GLN A 214 25.94 14.72 -12.53
CA GLN A 214 25.42 15.82 -13.38
C GLN A 214 24.76 16.94 -12.56
N GLY A 215 24.75 16.86 -11.22
CA GLY A 215 24.17 17.86 -10.32
C GLY A 215 22.67 17.68 -10.06
N VAL A 216 22.06 16.55 -10.48
CA VAL A 216 20.66 16.24 -10.19
C VAL A 216 20.52 15.81 -8.74
N GLU A 217 19.58 16.40 -8.00
CA GLU A 217 19.28 15.97 -6.63
C GLU A 217 18.50 14.66 -6.64
N VAL A 218 19.03 13.62 -6.00
CA VAL A 218 18.38 12.31 -5.92
C VAL A 218 18.00 11.99 -4.47
N ARG A 219 16.72 11.69 -4.23
CA ARG A 219 16.21 11.24 -2.93
C ARG A 219 15.55 9.87 -3.10
N VAL A 220 15.90 8.94 -2.22
CA VAL A 220 15.34 7.58 -2.19
C VAL A 220 14.79 7.31 -0.78
N LEU A 221 13.50 7.01 -0.69
CA LEU A 221 12.81 6.58 0.52
C LEU A 221 12.42 5.11 0.37
N VAL A 222 12.81 4.30 1.34
CA VAL A 222 12.53 2.86 1.35
C VAL A 222 11.87 2.48 2.67
N ASP A 223 10.89 1.59 2.66
CA ASP A 223 10.30 1.10 3.91
C ASP A 223 11.34 0.35 4.76
N GLY A 224 11.31 0.55 6.07
CA GLY A 224 12.27 -0.03 7.00
C GLY A 224 12.25 -1.55 7.10
N THR A 225 11.19 -2.24 6.60
CA THR A 225 11.18 -3.70 6.51
C THR A 225 12.22 -4.25 5.54
N CYS A 226 12.63 -3.47 4.54
CA CYS A 226 13.70 -3.85 3.63
C CYS A 226 15.03 -4.13 4.33
N GLU A 227 15.29 -3.52 5.49
CA GLU A 227 16.49 -3.75 6.31
C GLU A 227 16.64 -5.22 6.73
N PHE A 228 15.52 -5.94 6.89
CA PHE A 228 15.54 -7.36 7.31
C PHE A 228 15.53 -8.32 6.14
N THR A 229 14.91 -7.95 5.04
CA THR A 229 14.56 -8.87 3.96
C THR A 229 15.48 -8.73 2.75
N HIS A 230 15.86 -7.50 2.38
CA HIS A 230 16.47 -7.22 1.07
C HIS A 230 17.75 -6.39 1.13
N LEU A 231 17.85 -5.43 2.07
CA LEU A 231 18.94 -4.47 2.15
C LEU A 231 19.75 -4.62 3.44
N THR A 232 20.99 -4.10 3.48
CA THR A 232 21.80 -4.05 4.69
C THR A 232 21.45 -2.80 5.52
N HIS A 233 21.67 -2.86 6.83
CA HIS A 233 21.43 -1.72 7.74
C HIS A 233 22.17 -0.44 7.33
N ASP A 234 23.38 -0.56 6.82
CA ASP A 234 24.22 0.55 6.40
C ASP A 234 23.88 1.07 4.99
N TYR A 235 22.79 0.57 4.39
CA TYR A 235 22.38 0.92 3.04
C TYR A 235 22.18 2.43 2.83
N PRO A 236 21.50 3.18 3.70
CA PRO A 236 21.39 4.63 3.54
C PRO A 236 22.74 5.34 3.51
N ARG A 237 23.69 4.93 4.36
CA ARG A 237 25.04 5.48 4.38
C ARG A 237 25.78 5.21 3.06
N ARG A 238 25.70 3.99 2.54
CA ARG A 238 26.30 3.60 1.26
C ARG A 238 25.73 4.40 0.08
N MET A 239 24.43 4.67 0.12
CA MET A 239 23.78 5.54 -0.87
C MET A 239 24.29 6.99 -0.75
N GLN A 240 24.49 7.51 0.47
CA GLN A 240 25.05 8.84 0.70
C GLN A 240 26.50 8.96 0.20
N GLU A 241 27.31 7.90 0.33
CA GLU A 241 28.66 7.83 -0.24
C GLU A 241 28.65 7.96 -1.78
N LEU A 242 27.55 7.59 -2.44
CA LEU A 242 27.30 7.79 -3.87
C LEU A 242 26.69 9.16 -4.20
N GLY A 243 26.47 10.01 -3.19
CA GLY A 243 25.83 11.32 -3.33
C GLY A 243 24.30 11.29 -3.40
N ILE A 244 23.67 10.14 -3.13
CA ILE A 244 22.22 9.95 -3.15
C ILE A 244 21.69 10.09 -1.71
N LYS A 245 20.75 11.01 -1.49
CA LYS A 245 20.05 11.13 -0.20
C LYS A 245 19.12 9.92 -0.05
N CYS A 246 19.35 9.12 0.99
CA CYS A 246 18.56 7.90 1.22
C CYS A 246 18.07 7.83 2.66
N LYS A 247 16.81 7.47 2.86
CA LYS A 247 16.18 7.23 4.16
C LYS A 247 15.44 5.89 4.19
N MET A 248 15.34 5.31 5.39
CA MET A 248 14.43 4.20 5.67
C MET A 248 13.28 4.71 6.53
N PHE A 249 12.05 4.52 6.03
CA PHE A 249 10.85 4.87 6.77
C PHE A 249 10.58 3.86 7.89
N ALA A 250 10.31 4.35 9.10
CA ALA A 250 9.95 3.56 10.27
C ALA A 250 10.81 2.27 10.45
N PRO A 251 12.15 2.40 10.60
CA PRO A 251 13.00 1.25 10.84
C PRO A 251 12.56 0.53 12.11
N VAL A 252 12.51 -0.80 12.07
CA VAL A 252 12.02 -1.60 13.20
C VAL A 252 13.02 -1.54 14.36
N ARG A 253 12.57 -0.99 15.49
CA ARG A 253 13.38 -0.86 16.72
C ARG A 253 12.64 -1.52 17.89
N PRO A 254 13.15 -2.62 18.49
CA PRO A 254 12.56 -3.24 19.67
C PRO A 254 12.41 -2.24 20.82
N PHE A 255 11.37 -2.38 21.61
CA PHE A 255 11.03 -1.55 22.79
C PHE A 255 10.68 -0.07 22.51
N VAL A 256 10.90 0.45 21.30
CA VAL A 256 10.71 1.88 21.01
C VAL A 256 9.34 2.17 20.41
N SER A 257 8.74 1.21 19.70
CA SER A 257 7.47 1.44 19.00
C SER A 257 6.65 0.16 18.85
N THR A 258 5.33 0.27 18.99
CA THR A 258 4.34 -0.75 18.60
C THR A 258 3.89 -0.57 17.14
N HIS A 259 4.43 0.41 16.41
CA HIS A 259 4.05 0.77 15.03
C HIS A 259 4.59 -0.16 13.96
N TYR A 260 4.86 -1.42 14.26
CA TYR A 260 5.37 -2.37 13.27
C TYR A 260 4.41 -2.60 12.09
N ASN A 261 3.13 -2.25 12.28
CA ASN A 261 2.11 -2.39 11.23
C ASN A 261 2.02 -1.19 10.29
N TYR A 262 2.42 0.03 10.73
CA TYR A 262 2.37 1.20 9.87
C TYR A 262 3.57 1.20 8.93
N ARG A 263 3.31 0.89 7.64
CA ARG A 263 4.33 0.77 6.61
C ARG A 263 4.07 1.72 5.46
N ASP A 264 5.14 2.15 4.84
CA ASP A 264 5.07 2.90 3.59
C ASP A 264 4.97 1.92 2.43
N HIS A 265 3.74 1.62 2.02
CA HIS A 265 3.48 0.69 0.93
C HIS A 265 3.37 1.39 -0.44
N ARG A 266 3.66 2.68 -0.52
CA ARG A 266 3.62 3.44 -1.76
C ARG A 266 4.75 3.05 -2.70
N LYS A 267 4.55 3.27 -4.00
CA LYS A 267 5.53 3.10 -5.06
C LYS A 267 5.42 4.31 -5.96
N ILE A 268 6.31 5.26 -5.73
CA ILE A 268 6.30 6.55 -6.42
C ILE A 268 7.67 6.79 -7.03
N ALA A 269 7.69 7.20 -8.31
CA ALA A 269 8.86 7.83 -8.89
C ALA A 269 8.46 9.18 -9.47
N VAL A 270 9.15 10.25 -9.09
CA VAL A 270 8.94 11.59 -9.64
C VAL A 270 10.22 12.09 -10.27
N ILE A 271 10.13 12.60 -11.48
CA ILE A 271 11.25 13.14 -12.25
C ILE A 271 10.94 14.60 -12.60
N ASP A 272 11.73 15.53 -12.06
CA ASP A 272 11.69 16.98 -12.32
C ASP A 272 10.30 17.64 -12.13
N GLY A 273 9.35 17.00 -11.43
CA GLY A 273 7.97 17.44 -11.36
C GLY A 273 7.22 17.40 -12.69
N GLN A 274 7.77 16.70 -13.71
CA GLN A 274 7.21 16.57 -15.07
C GLN A 274 6.59 15.21 -15.32
N VAL A 275 7.15 14.17 -14.71
CA VAL A 275 6.73 12.78 -14.88
C VAL A 275 6.59 12.13 -13.51
N ALA A 276 5.50 11.42 -13.30
CA ALA A 276 5.33 10.55 -12.14
C ALA A 276 4.95 9.14 -12.56
N PHE A 277 5.42 8.14 -11.81
CA PHE A 277 5.00 6.74 -11.93
C PHE A 277 4.42 6.28 -10.60
N THR A 278 3.32 5.52 -10.67
CA THR A 278 2.78 4.79 -9.52
C THR A 278 2.15 3.47 -9.97
N GLY A 279 1.83 2.59 -9.02
CA GLY A 279 1.22 1.28 -9.27
C GLY A 279 1.74 0.21 -8.33
N GLY A 280 1.55 -1.07 -8.64
CA GLY A 280 1.94 -2.19 -7.77
C GLY A 280 3.43 -2.54 -7.80
N VAL A 281 4.15 -2.13 -8.85
CA VAL A 281 5.51 -2.57 -9.19
C VAL A 281 6.57 -1.98 -8.27
N ASN A 282 7.21 -2.83 -7.46
CA ASN A 282 8.40 -2.48 -6.66
C ASN A 282 9.70 -2.50 -7.50
N LEU A 283 10.86 -2.29 -6.87
CA LEU A 283 12.18 -2.33 -7.49
C LEU A 283 12.91 -3.63 -7.15
N ALA A 284 12.39 -4.75 -7.66
CA ALA A 284 12.98 -6.08 -7.52
C ALA A 284 12.70 -6.93 -8.78
N ASP A 285 13.56 -7.90 -9.04
CA ASP A 285 13.61 -8.64 -10.31
C ASP A 285 12.39 -9.53 -10.58
N GLU A 286 11.66 -9.97 -9.56
CA GLU A 286 10.41 -10.70 -9.75
C GLU A 286 9.31 -9.84 -10.38
N TYR A 287 9.29 -8.53 -10.12
CA TYR A 287 8.28 -7.61 -10.69
C TYR A 287 8.45 -7.38 -12.18
N ILE A 288 9.60 -7.73 -12.73
CA ILE A 288 9.91 -7.68 -14.16
C ILE A 288 10.16 -9.08 -14.74
N ASN A 289 9.70 -10.13 -14.08
CA ASN A 289 9.78 -11.53 -14.47
C ASN A 289 11.21 -12.03 -14.82
N ARG A 290 12.26 -11.39 -14.27
CA ARG A 290 13.65 -11.87 -14.37
C ARG A 290 13.93 -13.00 -13.38
N VAL A 291 13.19 -13.03 -12.29
CA VAL A 291 13.22 -14.09 -11.29
C VAL A 291 11.81 -14.66 -11.12
N VAL A 292 11.65 -15.95 -11.32
CA VAL A 292 10.36 -16.64 -11.16
C VAL A 292 10.22 -17.13 -9.72
N ARG A 293 9.33 -16.50 -8.93
CA ARG A 293 9.02 -16.91 -7.55
C ARG A 293 7.69 -17.65 -7.45
N PHE A 294 6.63 -17.12 -8.08
CA PHE A 294 5.25 -17.64 -8.00
C PHE A 294 4.60 -17.71 -9.40
N GLY A 295 5.33 -18.29 -10.35
CA GLY A 295 4.94 -18.25 -11.75
C GLY A 295 5.13 -16.88 -12.37
N HIS A 296 4.34 -16.54 -13.40
CA HIS A 296 4.36 -15.23 -14.03
C HIS A 296 3.83 -14.16 -13.06
N TRP A 297 4.61 -13.09 -12.88
CA TRP A 297 4.25 -11.96 -12.01
C TRP A 297 3.51 -10.91 -12.83
N LYS A 298 2.20 -10.80 -12.62
CA LYS A 298 1.32 -9.84 -13.29
C LYS A 298 1.13 -8.62 -12.39
N ASP A 299 1.76 -7.50 -12.73
CA ASP A 299 1.61 -6.25 -12.01
C ASP A 299 1.47 -5.07 -12.95
N THR A 300 0.87 -3.97 -12.49
CA THR A 300 0.50 -2.83 -13.33
C THR A 300 1.03 -1.53 -12.76
N ALA A 301 1.16 -0.54 -13.65
CA ALA A 301 1.52 0.81 -13.26
C ALA A 301 0.92 1.84 -14.22
N VAL A 302 0.95 3.11 -13.81
CA VAL A 302 0.66 4.26 -14.66
C VAL A 302 1.82 5.25 -14.62
N MET A 303 2.02 5.93 -15.76
CA MET A 303 2.88 7.10 -15.88
C MET A 303 2.02 8.31 -16.15
N LEU A 304 2.20 9.36 -15.37
CA LEU A 304 1.51 10.64 -15.50
C LEU A 304 2.48 11.69 -16.04
N ARG A 305 1.98 12.51 -16.96
CA ARG A 305 2.67 13.72 -17.46
C ARG A 305 1.67 14.86 -17.44
N GLY A 306 2.01 15.96 -16.79
CA GLY A 306 1.12 17.10 -16.63
C GLY A 306 0.86 17.46 -15.17
N GLU A 307 -0.19 18.22 -14.92
CA GLU A 307 -0.39 18.91 -13.63
C GLU A 307 -0.55 17.98 -12.43
N ALA A 308 -1.12 16.78 -12.60
CA ALA A 308 -1.30 15.82 -11.52
C ALA A 308 0.04 15.31 -10.90
N VAL A 309 1.17 15.47 -11.59
CA VAL A 309 2.51 15.13 -11.07
C VAL A 309 2.84 15.92 -9.81
N ARG A 310 2.31 17.13 -9.66
CA ARG A 310 2.47 17.97 -8.47
C ARG A 310 1.98 17.28 -7.20
N SER A 311 0.86 16.56 -7.29
CA SER A 311 0.34 15.78 -6.14
C SER A 311 1.30 14.67 -5.73
N PHE A 312 1.86 13.90 -6.66
CA PHE A 312 2.85 12.86 -6.34
C PHE A 312 4.17 13.45 -5.80
N THR A 313 4.57 14.63 -6.30
CA THR A 313 5.71 15.36 -5.76
C THR A 313 5.48 15.71 -4.28
N LEU A 314 4.32 16.24 -3.94
CA LEU A 314 3.97 16.56 -2.55
C LEU A 314 3.82 15.29 -1.69
N MET A 315 3.24 14.19 -2.23
CA MET A 315 3.13 12.91 -1.52
C MET A 315 4.49 12.42 -1.05
N PHE A 316 5.48 12.42 -1.95
CA PHE A 316 6.85 12.06 -1.60
C PHE A 316 7.44 13.00 -0.54
N LEU A 317 7.29 14.32 -0.72
CA LEU A 317 7.85 15.32 0.20
C LEU A 317 7.23 15.23 1.59
N ASN A 318 5.94 14.95 1.70
CA ASN A 318 5.27 14.72 2.98
C ASN A 318 5.90 13.55 3.75
N MET A 319 6.15 12.42 3.08
CA MET A 319 6.80 11.26 3.74
C MET A 319 8.26 11.54 4.06
N TRP A 320 8.97 12.20 3.15
CA TRP A 320 10.36 12.59 3.38
C TRP A 320 10.53 13.51 4.59
N ALA A 321 9.55 14.41 4.81
CA ALA A 321 9.59 15.42 5.86
C ALA A 321 9.10 14.94 7.24
N ILE A 322 8.65 13.69 7.37
CA ILE A 322 8.19 13.15 8.68
C ILE A 322 9.29 13.31 9.75
N ASP A 323 10.52 13.02 9.39
CA ASP A 323 11.69 13.11 10.28
C ASP A 323 12.49 14.42 10.10
N GLU A 324 12.00 15.37 9.29
CA GLU A 324 12.65 16.65 9.05
C GLU A 324 11.97 17.78 9.81
N HIS A 325 12.69 18.86 10.08
CA HIS A 325 12.13 20.05 10.73
C HIS A 325 11.24 20.86 9.79
N THR A 326 11.58 20.89 8.50
CA THR A 326 10.88 21.69 7.48
C THR A 326 10.55 20.85 6.25
N MET A 327 9.42 21.16 5.62
CA MET A 327 9.04 20.61 4.33
C MET A 327 9.54 21.57 3.23
N GLU A 328 10.32 21.04 2.28
CA GLU A 328 10.84 21.84 1.16
C GLU A 328 9.88 21.87 -0.05
N SER A 329 8.56 21.79 0.19
CA SER A 329 7.54 21.71 -0.87
C SER A 329 7.58 22.89 -1.83
N SER A 330 7.66 24.11 -1.32
CA SER A 330 7.72 25.33 -2.13
C SER A 330 8.91 25.33 -3.10
N ARG A 331 10.07 24.78 -2.69
CA ARG A 331 11.26 24.66 -3.54
C ARG A 331 11.01 23.73 -4.74
N PHE A 332 10.45 22.54 -4.51
CA PHE A 332 10.29 21.54 -5.57
C PHE A 332 9.03 21.77 -6.40
N LEU A 333 7.98 22.31 -5.82
CA LEU A 333 6.77 22.68 -6.54
C LEU A 333 6.91 24.00 -7.33
N ALA A 334 7.99 24.77 -7.11
CA ALA A 334 8.36 25.91 -7.94
C ALA A 334 8.85 25.52 -9.33
N TYR A 335 9.34 24.27 -9.52
CA TYR A 335 9.65 23.79 -10.87
C TYR A 335 8.38 23.72 -11.72
N PRO A 336 8.37 24.37 -12.89
CA PRO A 336 7.16 24.45 -13.71
C PRO A 336 6.78 23.06 -14.23
N THR A 337 5.57 22.64 -13.92
CA THR A 337 4.98 21.43 -14.53
C THR A 337 4.34 21.84 -15.86
N LYS A 338 4.67 21.14 -16.94
CA LYS A 338 4.10 21.41 -18.27
C LYS A 338 2.74 20.75 -18.40
N PRO A 339 1.64 21.51 -18.52
CA PRO A 339 0.33 20.92 -18.77
C PRO A 339 0.29 20.25 -20.16
N VAL A 340 -0.46 19.16 -20.28
CA VAL A 340 -0.76 18.51 -21.56
C VAL A 340 -2.16 18.94 -21.97
N MET A 341 -2.26 20.06 -22.69
CA MET A 341 -3.53 20.74 -22.97
C MET A 341 -4.56 19.87 -23.68
N ASP A 342 -4.11 18.95 -24.55
CA ASP A 342 -4.99 18.07 -25.33
C ASP A 342 -5.35 16.76 -24.58
N ALA A 343 -4.89 16.58 -23.34
CA ALA A 343 -5.24 15.42 -22.53
C ALA A 343 -6.65 15.56 -21.96
N PRO A 344 -7.62 14.72 -22.38
CA PRO A 344 -8.99 14.79 -21.86
C PRO A 344 -9.12 14.11 -20.50
N GLY A 345 -10.23 14.42 -19.82
CA GLY A 345 -10.62 13.81 -18.56
C GLY A 345 -9.96 14.41 -17.33
N PHE A 346 -10.15 13.76 -16.20
CA PHE A 346 -9.71 14.23 -14.89
C PHE A 346 -8.85 13.17 -14.22
N VAL A 347 -7.81 13.61 -13.53
CA VAL A 347 -6.93 12.76 -12.71
C VAL A 347 -6.93 13.26 -11.28
N LEU A 348 -7.22 12.36 -10.34
CA LEU A 348 -7.25 12.62 -8.91
C LEU A 348 -6.23 11.70 -8.23
N PRO A 349 -4.97 12.12 -8.09
CA PRO A 349 -4.05 11.40 -7.22
C PRO A 349 -4.52 11.51 -5.78
N TYR A 350 -4.45 10.41 -5.04
CA TYR A 350 -4.77 10.43 -3.62
C TYR A 350 -3.85 9.53 -2.81
N SER A 351 -3.73 9.82 -1.55
CA SER A 351 -2.98 9.04 -0.58
C SER A 351 -3.90 8.62 0.55
N ASP A 352 -3.67 7.45 1.09
CA ASP A 352 -4.29 6.98 2.32
C ASP A 352 -3.27 6.96 3.44
N SER A 353 -3.72 7.18 4.66
CA SER A 353 -2.86 7.27 5.84
C SER A 353 -3.48 6.51 7.01
N PRO A 354 -2.73 5.61 7.67
CA PRO A 354 -3.27 4.84 8.79
C PRO A 354 -3.46 5.65 10.06
N VAL A 355 -3.01 6.92 10.09
CA VAL A 355 -2.94 7.72 11.32
C VAL A 355 -3.92 8.88 11.39
N ASP A 356 -4.63 9.20 10.30
CA ASP A 356 -5.56 10.36 10.28
C ASP A 356 -7.03 9.99 10.56
N GLY A 357 -7.34 8.70 10.61
CA GLY A 357 -8.69 8.17 10.86
C GLY A 357 -9.60 8.14 9.63
N ASN A 358 -9.15 8.65 8.48
CA ASN A 358 -9.84 8.52 7.20
C ASN A 358 -9.42 7.21 6.52
N LYS A 359 -10.31 6.64 5.72
CA LYS A 359 -10.05 5.44 4.91
C LYS A 359 -10.29 5.77 3.46
N VAL A 360 -9.44 6.66 2.94
CA VAL A 360 -9.67 7.26 1.62
C VAL A 360 -9.71 6.18 0.54
N GLY A 361 -8.80 5.20 0.59
CA GLY A 361 -8.75 4.10 -0.37
C GLY A 361 -10.00 3.25 -0.37
N GLU A 362 -10.47 2.83 0.81
CA GLU A 362 -11.69 2.06 0.97
C GLU A 362 -12.92 2.82 0.47
N GLN A 363 -13.03 4.10 0.86
CA GLN A 363 -14.18 4.94 0.50
C GLN A 363 -14.25 5.18 -1.02
N VAL A 364 -13.12 5.40 -1.68
CA VAL A 364 -13.07 5.53 -3.15
C VAL A 364 -13.56 4.25 -3.84
N TYR A 365 -13.12 3.07 -3.37
CA TYR A 365 -13.57 1.79 -3.92
C TYR A 365 -15.06 1.54 -3.70
N ILE A 366 -15.57 1.82 -2.49
CA ILE A 366 -17.00 1.72 -2.18
C ILE A 366 -17.83 2.69 -3.02
N ASP A 367 -17.32 3.90 -3.24
CA ASP A 367 -18.00 4.92 -4.05
C ASP A 367 -18.11 4.49 -5.53
N ILE A 368 -17.05 3.93 -6.12
CA ILE A 368 -17.07 3.34 -7.48
C ILE A 368 -18.11 2.21 -7.54
N LEU A 369 -18.07 1.26 -6.60
CA LEU A 369 -19.04 0.14 -6.54
C LEU A 369 -20.47 0.64 -6.41
N SER A 370 -20.70 1.72 -5.66
CA SER A 370 -22.03 2.29 -5.42
C SER A 370 -22.60 2.99 -6.66
N ARG A 371 -21.75 3.62 -7.47
CA ARG A 371 -22.14 4.38 -8.66
C ARG A 371 -22.18 3.55 -9.93
N ALA A 372 -21.43 2.46 -10.00
CA ALA A 372 -21.33 1.60 -11.18
C ALA A 372 -22.71 1.12 -11.68
N ARG A 373 -22.86 1.08 -13.00
CA ARG A 373 -24.12 0.74 -13.69
C ARG A 373 -24.02 -0.52 -14.53
N ARG A 374 -22.87 -0.79 -15.16
CA ARG A 374 -22.68 -1.93 -16.07
C ARG A 374 -21.72 -2.96 -15.48
N TYR A 375 -20.53 -2.53 -15.11
CA TYR A 375 -19.50 -3.42 -14.59
C TYR A 375 -18.51 -2.72 -13.65
N VAL A 376 -17.92 -3.51 -12.76
CA VAL A 376 -16.70 -3.17 -12.03
C VAL A 376 -15.77 -4.37 -12.10
N HIS A 377 -14.63 -4.20 -12.76
CA HIS A 377 -13.59 -5.20 -12.91
C HIS A 377 -12.39 -4.87 -12.03
N ILE A 378 -11.93 -5.86 -11.27
CA ILE A 378 -10.96 -5.67 -10.20
C ILE A 378 -9.82 -6.68 -10.33
N MET A 379 -8.58 -6.21 -10.28
CA MET A 379 -7.40 -7.06 -10.07
C MET A 379 -6.77 -6.73 -8.73
N THR A 380 -6.57 -7.74 -7.87
CA THR A 380 -5.94 -7.55 -6.55
C THR A 380 -5.20 -8.82 -6.11
N PRO A 381 -4.06 -8.69 -5.38
CA PRO A 381 -3.33 -9.87 -4.91
C PRO A 381 -4.01 -10.55 -3.72
N TYR A 382 -4.80 -9.83 -2.95
CA TYR A 382 -5.43 -10.31 -1.72
C TYR A 382 -6.90 -9.95 -1.68
N LEU A 383 -7.68 -10.77 -0.97
CA LEU A 383 -9.09 -10.53 -0.69
C LEU A 383 -9.34 -10.84 0.79
N ILE A 384 -9.00 -9.90 1.64
CA ILE A 384 -9.11 -9.98 3.10
C ILE A 384 -9.82 -8.71 3.57
N ILE A 385 -11.10 -8.66 3.25
CA ILE A 385 -11.93 -7.46 3.34
C ILE A 385 -12.77 -7.43 4.61
N ASP A 386 -13.14 -6.24 5.03
CA ASP A 386 -14.09 -6.01 6.10
C ASP A 386 -15.53 -6.17 5.61
N HIS A 387 -16.47 -6.00 6.53
CA HIS A 387 -17.90 -6.13 6.25
C HIS A 387 -18.41 -5.05 5.28
N ASN A 388 -17.89 -3.82 5.35
CA ASN A 388 -18.34 -2.73 4.49
C ASN A 388 -17.99 -2.98 3.03
N MET A 389 -16.74 -3.36 2.77
CA MET A 389 -16.28 -3.70 1.42
C MET A 389 -16.97 -4.96 0.89
N GLU A 390 -17.16 -6.00 1.73
CA GLU A 390 -17.90 -7.21 1.35
C GLU A 390 -19.34 -6.86 0.96
N THR A 391 -20.01 -6.03 1.75
CA THR A 391 -21.39 -5.57 1.47
C THR A 391 -21.46 -4.72 0.19
N ALA A 392 -20.49 -3.84 -0.05
CA ALA A 392 -20.46 -3.01 -1.25
C ALA A 392 -20.32 -3.86 -2.53
N LEU A 393 -19.44 -4.86 -2.52
CA LEU A 393 -19.25 -5.81 -3.62
C LEU A 393 -20.53 -6.62 -3.88
N GLN A 394 -21.15 -7.15 -2.83
CA GLN A 394 -22.40 -7.91 -2.92
C GLN A 394 -23.54 -7.05 -3.46
N TYR A 395 -23.74 -5.87 -2.89
CA TYR A 395 -24.82 -4.97 -3.29
C TYR A 395 -24.69 -4.50 -4.73
N ALA A 396 -23.47 -4.22 -5.20
CA ALA A 396 -23.25 -3.89 -6.61
C ALA A 396 -23.66 -5.05 -7.53
N ALA A 397 -23.27 -6.29 -7.21
CA ALA A 397 -23.64 -7.47 -7.99
C ALA A 397 -25.14 -7.75 -7.94
N GLU A 398 -25.79 -7.65 -6.78
CA GLU A 398 -27.24 -7.85 -6.60
C GLU A 398 -28.07 -6.79 -7.34
N ARG A 399 -27.53 -5.57 -7.54
CA ARG A 399 -28.15 -4.54 -8.41
C ARG A 399 -28.04 -4.86 -9.92
N GLY A 400 -27.33 -5.93 -10.29
CA GLY A 400 -27.13 -6.33 -11.69
C GLY A 400 -25.84 -5.80 -12.32
N VAL A 401 -24.95 -5.18 -11.55
CA VAL A 401 -23.62 -4.76 -12.02
C VAL A 401 -22.75 -6.02 -12.19
N ASP A 402 -22.01 -6.12 -13.30
CA ASP A 402 -21.03 -7.20 -13.50
C ASP A 402 -19.78 -6.95 -12.65
N VAL A 403 -19.78 -7.45 -11.43
CA VAL A 403 -18.64 -7.37 -10.52
C VAL A 403 -17.75 -8.59 -10.73
N HIS A 404 -16.52 -8.40 -11.22
CA HIS A 404 -15.60 -9.49 -11.51
C HIS A 404 -14.20 -9.23 -10.93
N LEU A 405 -13.73 -10.15 -10.06
CA LEU A 405 -12.42 -10.10 -9.43
C LEU A 405 -11.47 -11.11 -10.07
N ILE A 406 -10.25 -10.68 -10.36
CA ILE A 406 -9.12 -11.55 -10.70
C ILE A 406 -8.13 -11.56 -9.52
N LEU A 407 -7.84 -12.76 -9.03
CA LEU A 407 -6.97 -13.06 -7.90
C LEU A 407 -5.83 -13.99 -8.34
N PRO A 408 -4.73 -14.12 -7.57
CA PRO A 408 -3.66 -15.05 -7.90
C PRO A 408 -4.10 -16.51 -7.93
N GLY A 409 -3.66 -17.25 -8.95
CA GLY A 409 -3.81 -18.71 -8.99
C GLY A 409 -2.68 -19.43 -8.28
N ILE A 410 -1.50 -18.80 -8.17
CA ILE A 410 -0.34 -19.27 -7.39
C ILE A 410 -0.07 -18.23 -6.31
N PRO A 411 -0.42 -18.48 -5.03
CA PRO A 411 -0.27 -17.50 -3.97
C PRO A 411 1.18 -17.37 -3.48
N ASP A 412 1.58 -16.15 -3.09
CA ASP A 412 2.82 -15.88 -2.36
C ASP A 412 2.74 -16.33 -0.90
N LYS A 413 1.53 -16.21 -0.30
CA LYS A 413 1.25 -16.54 1.10
C LYS A 413 0.04 -17.46 1.21
N LYS A 414 0.29 -18.70 1.59
CA LYS A 414 -0.77 -19.73 1.71
C LYS A 414 -1.86 -19.34 2.71
N TYR A 415 -1.50 -18.65 3.79
CA TYR A 415 -2.47 -18.20 4.79
C TYR A 415 -3.42 -17.12 4.23
N ALA A 416 -2.91 -16.16 3.48
CA ALA A 416 -3.73 -15.11 2.84
C ALA A 416 -4.67 -15.72 1.79
N PHE A 417 -4.21 -16.72 1.05
CA PHE A 417 -5.01 -17.46 0.09
C PHE A 417 -6.14 -18.25 0.77
N SER A 418 -5.83 -18.96 1.88
CA SER A 418 -6.86 -19.67 2.65
C SER A 418 -7.93 -18.72 3.22
N LEU A 419 -7.50 -17.53 3.65
CA LEU A 419 -8.39 -16.50 4.17
C LEU A 419 -9.26 -15.89 3.07
N ALA A 420 -8.69 -15.58 1.89
CA ALA A 420 -9.44 -15.10 0.73
C ALA A 420 -10.58 -16.04 0.34
N HIS A 421 -10.36 -17.37 0.33
CA HIS A 421 -11.36 -18.38 0.01
C HIS A 421 -12.56 -18.36 0.97
N THR A 422 -12.43 -17.84 2.19
CA THR A 422 -13.56 -17.70 3.12
C THR A 422 -14.58 -16.65 2.68
N HIS A 423 -14.18 -15.68 1.85
CA HIS A 423 -15.06 -14.66 1.27
C HIS A 423 -15.70 -15.10 -0.05
N TYR A 424 -15.11 -16.09 -0.75
CA TYR A 424 -15.59 -16.49 -2.07
C TYR A 424 -17.06 -16.95 -2.05
N ALA A 425 -17.45 -17.75 -1.05
CA ALA A 425 -18.78 -18.32 -0.99
C ALA A 425 -19.87 -17.24 -0.87
N SER A 426 -19.69 -16.26 0.02
CA SER A 426 -20.65 -15.17 0.22
C SER A 426 -20.73 -14.25 -0.99
N LEU A 427 -19.59 -13.87 -1.56
CA LEU A 427 -19.52 -13.02 -2.75
C LEU A 427 -20.15 -13.69 -3.98
N MET A 428 -19.79 -14.96 -4.26
CA MET A 428 -20.38 -15.69 -5.40
C MET A 428 -21.89 -15.90 -5.24
N LYS A 429 -22.39 -16.09 -4.00
CA LYS A 429 -23.82 -16.19 -3.73
C LYS A 429 -24.58 -14.91 -4.11
N ALA A 430 -23.97 -13.75 -3.93
CA ALA A 430 -24.51 -12.45 -4.33
C ALA A 430 -24.35 -12.15 -5.84
N GLY A 431 -23.67 -13.02 -6.60
CA GLY A 431 -23.47 -12.84 -8.03
C GLY A 431 -22.10 -12.30 -8.44
N VAL A 432 -21.21 -12.00 -7.48
CA VAL A 432 -19.85 -11.58 -7.76
C VAL A 432 -19.08 -12.70 -8.46
N LYS A 433 -18.41 -12.35 -9.54
CA LYS A 433 -17.59 -13.26 -10.33
C LYS A 433 -16.15 -13.26 -9.80
N ILE A 434 -15.58 -14.44 -9.56
CA ILE A 434 -14.20 -14.62 -9.10
C ILE A 434 -13.45 -15.54 -10.05
N SER A 435 -12.25 -15.12 -10.45
CA SER A 435 -11.35 -15.88 -11.31
C SER A 435 -9.93 -15.85 -10.77
N GLU A 436 -9.23 -16.97 -10.89
CA GLU A 436 -7.85 -17.14 -10.44
C GLU A 436 -6.90 -17.20 -11.64
N TYR A 437 -5.90 -16.31 -11.66
CA TYR A 437 -4.91 -16.22 -12.72
C TYR A 437 -3.97 -17.43 -12.69
N THR A 438 -4.13 -18.33 -13.64
CA THR A 438 -3.43 -19.63 -13.61
C THR A 438 -1.94 -19.58 -13.92
N PRO A 439 -1.42 -18.62 -14.72
CA PRO A 439 0.02 -18.56 -14.99
C PRO A 439 0.88 -18.18 -13.78
N GLY A 440 0.27 -17.56 -12.74
CA GLY A 440 1.08 -17.13 -11.61
C GLY A 440 0.38 -16.23 -10.59
N PHE A 441 1.08 -15.17 -10.21
CA PHE A 441 0.69 -14.25 -9.16
C PHE A 441 0.26 -12.90 -9.73
N VAL A 442 -1.01 -12.54 -9.58
CA VAL A 442 -1.51 -11.19 -9.85
C VAL A 442 -1.20 -10.29 -8.66
N HIS A 443 -0.36 -9.29 -8.89
CA HIS A 443 -0.04 -8.26 -7.89
C HIS A 443 -0.58 -6.87 -8.26
N ALA A 444 -1.31 -6.76 -9.35
CA ALA A 444 -2.00 -5.52 -9.76
C ALA A 444 -3.03 -5.06 -8.72
N LYS A 445 -3.22 -3.76 -8.58
CA LYS A 445 -4.27 -3.12 -7.80
C LYS A 445 -5.01 -2.16 -8.72
N VAL A 446 -6.05 -2.69 -9.33
CA VAL A 446 -6.81 -2.02 -10.38
C VAL A 446 -8.29 -2.16 -10.11
N PHE A 447 -9.00 -1.06 -10.25
CA PHE A 447 -10.45 -1.00 -10.43
C PHE A 447 -10.74 -0.31 -11.75
N VAL A 448 -11.61 -0.85 -12.57
CA VAL A 448 -12.10 -0.21 -13.79
C VAL A 448 -13.61 -0.40 -13.87
N ALA A 449 -14.35 0.67 -14.16
CA ALA A 449 -15.80 0.68 -14.16
C ALA A 449 -16.37 1.45 -15.36
N ASP A 450 -17.35 0.86 -16.00
CA ASP A 450 -18.26 1.49 -16.97
C ASP A 450 -17.58 2.19 -18.17
N ASP A 451 -16.35 1.86 -18.52
CA ASP A 451 -15.46 2.51 -19.50
C ASP A 451 -15.14 3.99 -19.17
N ARG A 452 -15.43 4.44 -17.96
CA ARG A 452 -15.33 5.85 -17.57
C ARG A 452 -14.38 6.11 -16.42
N GLU A 453 -14.28 5.16 -15.49
CA GLU A 453 -13.55 5.33 -14.24
C GLU A 453 -12.52 4.22 -14.07
N ALA A 454 -11.34 4.59 -13.60
CA ALA A 454 -10.37 3.59 -13.17
C ALA A 454 -9.53 4.10 -12.00
N VAL A 455 -9.05 3.16 -11.19
CA VAL A 455 -8.01 3.39 -10.18
C VAL A 455 -6.86 2.44 -10.44
N VAL A 456 -5.65 2.99 -10.45
CA VAL A 456 -4.40 2.21 -10.46
C VAL A 456 -3.51 2.75 -9.35
N GLY A 457 -3.03 1.86 -8.47
CA GLY A 457 -2.24 2.30 -7.34
C GLY A 457 -1.59 1.17 -6.55
N THR A 458 -1.46 1.40 -5.25
CA THR A 458 -0.77 0.49 -4.34
C THR A 458 -1.71 -0.24 -3.40
N ILE A 459 -3.01 0.15 -3.34
CA ILE A 459 -3.99 -0.24 -2.34
C ILE A 459 -4.56 -1.63 -2.66
N ASN A 460 -4.24 -2.63 -1.86
CA ASN A 460 -4.82 -3.97 -1.95
C ASN A 460 -6.22 -4.01 -1.30
N LEU A 461 -7.00 -5.04 -1.62
CA LEU A 461 -8.20 -5.41 -0.87
C LEU A 461 -7.84 -6.29 0.35
N ASP A 462 -7.06 -5.72 1.28
CA ASP A 462 -6.73 -6.36 2.55
C ASP A 462 -6.68 -5.34 3.71
N TYR A 463 -6.80 -5.83 4.96
CA TYR A 463 -6.79 -4.97 6.14
C TYR A 463 -5.51 -4.13 6.28
N ARG A 464 -4.34 -4.64 5.84
CA ARG A 464 -3.11 -3.86 5.92
C ARG A 464 -3.16 -2.63 5.05
N SER A 465 -3.56 -2.78 3.79
CA SER A 465 -3.67 -1.66 2.86
C SER A 465 -4.79 -0.69 3.26
N LEU A 466 -5.94 -1.21 3.69
CA LEU A 466 -7.11 -0.37 3.98
C LEU A 466 -7.05 0.33 5.36
N TYR A 467 -6.16 -0.14 6.29
CA TYR A 467 -6.18 0.34 7.68
C TYR A 467 -4.82 0.66 8.29
N HIS A 468 -3.72 0.11 7.74
CA HIS A 468 -2.43 0.13 8.43
C HIS A 468 -1.26 0.68 7.61
N HIS A 469 -1.42 0.82 6.29
CA HIS A 469 -0.35 1.29 5.43
C HIS A 469 -0.58 2.72 4.94
N PHE A 470 0.54 3.42 4.69
CA PHE A 470 0.52 4.57 3.81
C PHE A 470 0.44 4.06 2.38
N GLU A 471 -0.58 4.47 1.66
CA GLU A 471 -0.88 4.03 0.30
C GLU A 471 -1.08 5.23 -0.63
N CYS A 472 -1.05 4.99 -1.95
CA CYS A 472 -1.43 5.99 -2.93
C CYS A 472 -2.04 5.35 -4.17
N ALA A 473 -2.83 6.13 -4.89
CA ALA A 473 -3.36 5.74 -6.18
C ALA A 473 -3.65 6.96 -7.07
N ALA A 474 -3.84 6.71 -8.35
CA ALA A 474 -4.41 7.64 -9.30
C ALA A 474 -5.81 7.17 -9.67
N TYR A 475 -6.83 7.94 -9.27
CA TYR A 475 -8.17 7.80 -9.82
C TYR A 475 -8.25 8.61 -11.12
N MET A 476 -8.88 8.04 -12.13
CA MET A 476 -9.02 8.59 -13.48
C MET A 476 -10.48 8.59 -13.89
N LEU A 477 -10.94 9.69 -14.48
CA LEU A 477 -12.27 9.84 -15.03
C LEU A 477 -12.19 10.31 -16.47
N ASP A 478 -12.85 9.59 -17.38
CA ASP A 478 -12.93 9.90 -18.82
C ASP A 478 -11.51 10.07 -19.48
N VAL A 479 -10.49 9.38 -18.95
CA VAL A 479 -9.11 9.37 -19.46
C VAL A 479 -8.94 8.22 -20.47
N PRO A 480 -8.30 8.44 -21.63
CA PRO A 480 -8.21 7.43 -22.70
C PRO A 480 -7.64 6.08 -22.29
N CYS A 481 -6.66 6.04 -21.38
CA CYS A 481 -6.03 4.79 -20.93
C CYS A 481 -6.98 3.85 -20.17
N ILE A 482 -8.19 4.28 -19.80
CA ILE A 482 -9.20 3.43 -19.18
C ILE A 482 -9.58 2.27 -20.12
N ALA A 483 -9.62 2.53 -21.42
CA ALA A 483 -9.85 1.48 -22.42
C ALA A 483 -8.72 0.44 -22.42
N ASP A 484 -7.46 0.86 -22.25
CA ASP A 484 -6.31 -0.04 -22.17
C ASP A 484 -6.36 -0.89 -20.89
N ILE A 485 -6.82 -0.29 -19.77
CA ILE A 485 -6.97 -0.98 -18.49
C ILE A 485 -8.03 -2.08 -18.61
N GLU A 486 -9.18 -1.77 -19.20
CA GLU A 486 -10.26 -2.76 -19.42
C GLU A 486 -9.80 -3.84 -20.41
N ALA A 487 -9.12 -3.48 -21.49
CA ALA A 487 -8.58 -4.44 -22.44
C ALA A 487 -7.58 -5.41 -21.78
N ASP A 488 -6.72 -4.91 -20.89
CA ASP A 488 -5.79 -5.72 -20.11
C ASP A 488 -6.50 -6.65 -19.13
N PHE A 489 -7.55 -6.17 -18.45
CA PHE A 489 -8.39 -7.02 -17.60
C PHE A 489 -8.98 -8.18 -18.41
N GLN A 490 -9.58 -7.90 -19.56
CA GLN A 490 -10.19 -8.93 -20.43
C GLN A 490 -9.14 -9.89 -21.00
N HIS A 491 -7.93 -9.39 -21.34
CA HIS A 491 -6.83 -10.24 -21.76
C HIS A 491 -6.36 -11.17 -20.63
N THR A 492 -6.21 -10.65 -19.43
CA THR A 492 -5.81 -11.41 -18.24
C THR A 492 -6.87 -12.46 -17.88
N LEU A 493 -8.15 -12.09 -17.97
CA LEU A 493 -9.28 -12.99 -17.68
C LEU A 493 -9.28 -14.26 -18.54
N LYS A 494 -8.85 -14.18 -19.81
CA LYS A 494 -8.73 -15.36 -20.69
C LYS A 494 -7.73 -16.39 -20.19
N GLN A 495 -6.80 -16.00 -19.33
CA GLN A 495 -5.79 -16.85 -18.71
C GLN A 495 -6.19 -17.32 -17.31
N CYS A 496 -7.39 -16.97 -16.88
CA CYS A 496 -7.86 -17.28 -15.53
C CYS A 496 -8.76 -18.51 -15.50
N ARG A 497 -8.77 -19.16 -14.37
CA ARG A 497 -9.73 -20.22 -14.03
C ARG A 497 -10.88 -19.62 -13.24
N ARG A 498 -12.10 -19.70 -13.77
CA ARG A 498 -13.33 -19.29 -13.07
C ARG A 498 -13.55 -20.14 -11.83
N MET A 499 -13.76 -19.48 -10.69
CA MET A 499 -14.19 -20.14 -9.45
C MET A 499 -15.70 -20.40 -9.47
N THR A 500 -16.08 -21.56 -8.95
CA THR A 500 -17.48 -21.99 -8.80
C THR A 500 -17.70 -22.57 -7.41
N PRO A 501 -18.95 -22.64 -6.91
CA PRO A 501 -19.25 -23.27 -5.63
C PRO A 501 -18.75 -24.72 -5.52
N GLU A 502 -18.77 -25.48 -6.63
CA GLU A 502 -18.30 -26.87 -6.68
C GLU A 502 -16.78 -26.93 -6.50
N ARG A 503 -16.04 -26.04 -7.13
CA ARG A 503 -14.57 -25.95 -6.96
C ARG A 503 -14.20 -25.58 -5.53
N LEU A 504 -14.90 -24.61 -4.95
CA LEU A 504 -14.68 -24.20 -3.57
C LEU A 504 -14.96 -25.33 -2.56
N LYS A 505 -15.96 -26.18 -2.83
CA LYS A 505 -16.23 -27.38 -2.02
C LYS A 505 -15.06 -28.36 -2.01
N ASN A 506 -14.28 -28.42 -3.08
CA ASN A 506 -13.13 -29.34 -3.23
C ASN A 506 -11.84 -28.83 -2.53
N ASP A 507 -11.87 -27.67 -1.90
CA ASP A 507 -10.76 -27.19 -1.10
C ASP A 507 -10.44 -28.15 0.05
N LYS A 508 -9.15 -28.34 0.32
CA LYS A 508 -8.67 -29.20 1.42
C LYS A 508 -9.26 -28.72 2.75
N LEU A 509 -9.70 -29.68 3.58
CA LEU A 509 -10.25 -29.37 4.91
C LEU A 509 -9.28 -28.53 5.75
N SER A 510 -7.97 -28.80 5.67
CA SER A 510 -6.93 -28.02 6.37
C SER A 510 -6.94 -26.55 5.94
N MET A 511 -7.18 -26.25 4.66
CA MET A 511 -7.27 -24.88 4.15
C MET A 511 -8.53 -24.18 4.66
N LYS A 512 -9.67 -24.89 4.68
CA LYS A 512 -10.93 -24.36 5.22
C LYS A 512 -10.84 -24.04 6.71
N VAL A 513 -10.26 -24.95 7.49
CA VAL A 513 -10.05 -24.76 8.94
C VAL A 513 -9.07 -23.60 9.19
N ALA A 514 -7.94 -23.59 8.47
CA ALA A 514 -6.98 -22.47 8.57
C ALA A 514 -7.63 -21.12 8.21
N GLY A 515 -8.38 -21.06 7.12
CA GLY A 515 -9.10 -19.84 6.72
C GLY A 515 -10.08 -19.37 7.79
N ALA A 516 -10.89 -20.28 8.36
CA ALA A 516 -11.85 -19.94 9.40
C ALA A 516 -11.17 -19.39 10.69
N LEU A 517 -10.07 -20.01 11.12
CA LEU A 517 -9.28 -19.54 12.27
C LEU A 517 -8.64 -18.17 11.99
N LEU A 518 -8.05 -18.01 10.81
CA LEU A 518 -7.41 -16.76 10.39
C LEU A 518 -8.42 -15.62 10.25
N LYS A 519 -9.67 -15.91 9.82
CA LYS A 519 -10.73 -14.90 9.71
C LYS A 519 -11.03 -14.25 11.07
N ALA A 520 -10.93 -15.00 12.17
CA ALA A 520 -11.14 -14.47 13.51
C ALA A 520 -10.07 -13.45 13.94
N ILE A 521 -8.86 -13.51 13.37
CA ILE A 521 -7.75 -12.61 13.72
C ILE A 521 -7.34 -11.67 12.56
N ALA A 522 -8.01 -11.76 11.41
CA ALA A 522 -7.69 -10.99 10.21
C ALA A 522 -7.56 -9.47 10.45
N PRO A 523 -8.38 -8.82 11.29
CA PRO A 523 -8.25 -7.39 11.58
C PRO A 523 -6.98 -7.00 12.33
N LEU A 524 -6.27 -7.96 12.90
CA LEU A 524 -5.01 -7.76 13.63
C LEU A 524 -3.76 -8.13 12.81
N MET A 525 -3.95 -8.64 11.58
CA MET A 525 -2.87 -9.17 10.71
C MET A 525 -2.18 -8.10 9.87
#